data_88324d1703f7571dfcb7badd6f26c7a8
#
_entry.id   88324d1703f7571dfcb7badd6f26c7a8
#
_cell.length_a   1.000
_cell.length_b   1.000
_cell.length_c   1.000
_cell.angle_alpha   90.00
_cell.angle_beta   90.00
_cell.angle_gamma   90.00
#
_symmetry.space_group_name_H-M   'P 1'
#
loop_
_entity.id
_entity.type
_entity.pdbx_description
1 polymer ?
#
loop_
_entity_poly.entity_id
_entity_poly.type
_entity_poly.pdbx_seq_one_letter_code
_entity_poly.pdbx_strand_id
1 'polypeptide(L)'
;MSFAPVYNAHSRALILGTWPSPKSREMAFYYGHPQNRFWPMLAALTREAVPAREDIEAKKQIILRHGLALWDTLERCTITGASDASIRDVVPNDIAGLLAKAPIEAVFCNGAAAYRIYTKLSLIHI
;
A
#
# COMPACT_ATOMS: atom_id res chain seq x y z
N MET A 1 7.45 -7.62 8.90
CA MET A 1 6.90 -8.13 7.64
C MET A 1 5.79 -7.24 7.12
N SER A 2 5.74 -7.05 5.83
CA SER A 2 4.63 -6.31 5.22
C SER A 2 3.38 -7.19 5.12
N PHE A 3 2.26 -6.55 4.83
CA PHE A 3 1.02 -7.27 4.55
C PHE A 3 1.06 -7.87 3.15
N ALA A 4 0.24 -8.89 2.89
CA ALA A 4 0.05 -9.43 1.56
C ALA A 4 -0.57 -8.36 0.64
N PRO A 5 -0.27 -8.38 -0.67
CA PRO A 5 -0.91 -7.45 -1.59
C PRO A 5 -2.40 -7.75 -1.73
N VAL A 6 -3.18 -6.69 -1.93
CA VAL A 6 -4.61 -6.81 -2.25
C VAL A 6 -4.74 -6.54 -3.75
N TYR A 7 -5.16 -7.55 -4.52
CA TYR A 7 -5.34 -7.42 -5.97
C TYR A 7 -6.18 -8.58 -6.50
N ASN A 8 -6.66 -8.42 -7.73
CA ASN A 8 -7.25 -9.54 -8.49
C ASN A 8 -6.96 -9.35 -9.99
N ALA A 9 -7.53 -10.22 -10.82
CA ALA A 9 -7.30 -10.18 -12.27
C ALA A 9 -7.82 -8.91 -12.94
N HIS A 10 -8.60 -8.10 -12.25
CA HIS A 10 -9.18 -6.85 -12.77
C HIS A 10 -8.49 -5.60 -12.20
N SER A 11 -7.45 -5.75 -11.40
CA SER A 11 -6.73 -4.63 -10.83
C SER A 11 -5.92 -3.93 -11.92
N ARG A 12 -6.13 -2.61 -12.08
CA ARG A 12 -5.51 -1.81 -13.14
C ARG A 12 -4.65 -0.67 -12.63
N ALA A 13 -4.78 -0.33 -11.36
CA ALA A 13 -3.97 0.70 -10.71
C ALA A 13 -3.51 0.19 -9.35
N LEU A 14 -2.22 0.34 -9.08
CA LEU A 14 -1.62 -0.04 -7.81
C LEU A 14 -1.38 1.20 -6.97
N ILE A 15 -1.88 1.19 -5.74
CA ILE A 15 -1.55 2.18 -4.73
C ILE A 15 -0.45 1.60 -3.85
N LEU A 16 0.69 2.27 -3.81
CA LEU A 16 1.90 1.75 -3.20
C LEU A 16 2.31 2.63 -2.02
N GLY A 17 2.28 2.05 -0.82
CA GLY A 17 2.81 2.68 0.38
C GLY A 17 4.27 2.31 0.62
N THR A 18 4.80 2.70 1.77
CA THR A 18 6.20 2.42 2.14
C THR A 18 6.28 1.21 3.06
N TRP A 19 5.78 1.35 4.27
CA TRP A 19 5.85 0.38 5.34
C TRP A 19 4.71 0.63 6.33
N PRO A 20 4.04 -0.41 6.85
CA PRO A 20 2.92 -0.19 7.78
C PRO A 20 3.37 0.52 9.06
N SER A 21 2.56 1.47 9.52
CA SER A 21 2.77 2.09 10.83
C SER A 21 2.55 1.07 11.94
N PRO A 22 3.01 1.33 13.18
CA PRO A 22 2.72 0.43 14.30
C PRO A 22 1.23 0.16 14.48
N LYS A 23 0.37 1.17 14.30
CA LYS A 23 -1.08 1.00 14.41
C LYS A 23 -1.65 0.16 13.27
N SER A 24 -1.14 0.31 12.05
CA SER A 24 -1.54 -0.56 10.94
C SER A 24 -1.17 -2.01 11.21
N ARG A 25 -0.01 -2.26 11.81
CA ARG A 25 0.40 -3.62 12.18
C ARG A 25 -0.48 -4.21 13.28
N GLU A 26 -0.91 -3.41 14.25
CA GLU A 26 -1.87 -3.85 15.26
C GLU A 26 -3.20 -4.25 14.64
N MET A 27 -3.68 -3.48 13.67
CA MET A 27 -4.91 -3.76 12.95
C MET A 27 -4.76 -4.86 11.90
N ALA A 28 -3.52 -5.29 11.63
CA ALA A 28 -3.16 -6.29 10.63
C ALA A 28 -3.63 -5.92 9.22
N PHE A 29 -3.73 -4.62 8.90
CA PHE A 29 -4.09 -4.16 7.57
C PHE A 29 -3.61 -2.74 7.30
N TYR A 30 -3.59 -2.39 6.00
CA TYR A 30 -3.07 -1.11 5.50
C TYR A 30 -3.82 0.08 6.07
N TYR A 31 -3.05 1.11 6.44
CA TYR A 31 -3.57 2.40 6.86
C TYR A 31 -4.57 2.29 8.04
N GLY A 32 -4.26 1.39 8.97
CA GLY A 32 -5.15 1.11 10.11
C GLY A 32 -5.12 2.13 11.24
N HIS A 33 -4.21 3.13 11.20
CA HIS A 33 -4.15 4.14 12.25
C HIS A 33 -5.46 4.95 12.28
N PRO A 34 -6.05 5.19 13.47
CA PRO A 34 -7.36 5.85 13.56
C PRO A 34 -7.41 7.25 12.93
N GLN A 35 -6.28 7.95 12.90
CA GLN A 35 -6.20 9.31 12.33
C GLN A 35 -5.75 9.32 10.88
N ASN A 36 -5.49 8.16 10.28
CA ASN A 36 -5.09 8.09 8.88
C ASN A 36 -6.29 8.39 8.00
N ARG A 37 -6.12 9.30 7.06
CA ARG A 37 -7.20 9.78 6.18
C ARG A 37 -7.38 8.94 4.92
N PHE A 38 -6.58 7.89 4.74
CA PHE A 38 -6.60 7.10 3.51
C PHE A 38 -8.00 6.52 3.22
N TRP A 39 -8.59 5.81 4.18
CA TRP A 39 -9.88 5.17 3.96
C TRP A 39 -11.03 6.17 3.80
N PRO A 40 -11.14 7.24 4.60
CA PRO A 40 -12.13 8.28 4.32
C PRO A 40 -11.94 8.95 2.96
N MET A 41 -10.71 9.23 2.57
CA MET A 41 -10.41 9.82 1.27
C MET A 41 -10.81 8.89 0.13
N LEU A 42 -10.41 7.62 0.21
CA LEU A 42 -10.72 6.64 -0.83
C LEU A 42 -12.23 6.41 -0.95
N ALA A 43 -12.93 6.33 0.18
CA ALA A 43 -14.39 6.21 0.19
C ALA A 43 -15.05 7.38 -0.51
N ALA A 44 -14.58 8.60 -0.25
CA ALA A 44 -15.11 9.79 -0.91
C ALA A 44 -14.86 9.76 -2.42
N LEU A 45 -13.67 9.39 -2.84
CA LEU A 45 -13.33 9.32 -4.27
C LEU A 45 -14.11 8.25 -5.01
N THR A 46 -14.44 7.15 -4.35
CA THR A 46 -15.15 6.02 -4.95
C THR A 46 -16.66 6.04 -4.70
N ARG A 47 -17.15 7.05 -3.97
CA ARG A 47 -18.56 7.19 -3.58
C ARG A 47 -19.07 6.00 -2.76
N GLU A 48 -18.19 5.47 -1.92
CA GLU A 48 -18.53 4.39 -1.00
C GLU A 48 -18.70 4.94 0.41
N ALA A 49 -19.37 4.16 1.27
CA ALA A 49 -19.39 4.47 2.70
C ALA A 49 -18.00 4.22 3.29
N VAL A 50 -17.61 5.02 4.29
CA VAL A 50 -16.34 4.82 4.99
C VAL A 50 -16.40 3.49 5.74
N PRO A 51 -15.49 2.54 5.46
CA PRO A 51 -15.51 1.26 6.16
C PRO A 51 -15.14 1.43 7.63
N ALA A 52 -15.71 0.58 8.49
CA ALA A 52 -15.31 0.54 9.88
C ALA A 52 -13.81 0.20 9.98
N ARG A 53 -13.13 0.75 10.99
CA ARG A 53 -11.68 0.64 11.11
C ARG A 53 -11.19 -0.81 11.10
N GLU A 54 -11.92 -1.70 11.78
CA GLU A 54 -11.59 -3.11 11.91
C GLU A 54 -12.20 -4.00 10.82
N ASP A 55 -12.98 -3.42 9.91
CA ASP A 55 -13.63 -4.20 8.85
C ASP A 55 -12.70 -4.36 7.64
N ILE A 56 -11.79 -5.31 7.76
CA ILE A 56 -10.79 -5.59 6.73
C ILE A 56 -11.44 -6.03 5.43
N GLU A 57 -12.50 -6.84 5.51
CA GLU A 57 -13.19 -7.33 4.31
C GLU A 57 -13.83 -6.19 3.52
N ALA A 58 -14.49 -5.24 4.20
CA ALA A 58 -15.06 -4.07 3.54
C ALA A 58 -13.97 -3.23 2.86
N LYS A 59 -12.82 -3.07 3.49
CA LYS A 59 -11.68 -2.35 2.93
C LYS A 59 -11.16 -3.02 1.67
N LYS A 60 -10.99 -4.34 1.69
CA LYS A 60 -10.58 -5.12 0.52
C LYS A 60 -11.57 -5.00 -0.62
N GLN A 61 -12.87 -5.05 -0.32
CA GLN A 61 -13.91 -4.96 -1.34
C GLN A 61 -13.92 -3.60 -2.04
N ILE A 62 -13.66 -2.51 -1.31
CA ILE A 62 -13.55 -1.20 -1.94
C ILE A 62 -12.38 -1.19 -2.94
N ILE A 63 -11.23 -1.69 -2.55
CA ILE A 63 -10.05 -1.78 -3.41
C ILE A 63 -10.36 -2.58 -4.68
N LEU A 64 -10.86 -3.79 -4.52
CA LEU A 64 -11.07 -4.71 -5.65
C LEU A 64 -12.21 -4.27 -6.56
N ARG A 65 -13.28 -3.72 -6.00
CA ARG A 65 -14.48 -3.29 -6.74
C ARG A 65 -14.17 -2.14 -7.70
N HIS A 66 -13.19 -1.31 -7.37
CA HIS A 66 -12.81 -0.17 -8.20
C HIS A 66 -11.58 -0.40 -9.06
N GLY A 67 -11.20 -1.66 -9.26
CA GLY A 67 -10.08 -2.01 -10.11
C GLY A 67 -8.72 -1.58 -9.56
N LEU A 68 -8.61 -1.48 -8.25
CA LEU A 68 -7.39 -1.06 -7.58
C LEU A 68 -6.60 -2.26 -7.05
N ALA A 69 -5.35 -2.03 -6.72
CA ALA A 69 -4.52 -2.92 -5.95
C ALA A 69 -3.82 -2.13 -4.86
N LEU A 70 -3.40 -2.78 -3.80
CA LEU A 70 -2.82 -2.12 -2.65
C LEU A 70 -1.65 -2.95 -2.14
N TRP A 71 -0.48 -2.33 -1.97
CA TRP A 71 0.68 -2.96 -1.38
C TRP A 71 1.64 -1.92 -0.82
N ASP A 72 2.70 -2.37 -0.16
CA ASP A 72 3.79 -1.53 0.30
C ASP A 72 5.05 -1.80 -0.51
N THR A 73 5.93 -0.80 -0.60
CA THR A 73 7.19 -0.92 -1.33
C THR A 73 8.15 -1.88 -0.62
N LEU A 74 8.13 -1.91 0.71
CA LEU A 74 9.10 -2.65 1.51
C LEU A 74 8.49 -3.86 2.17
N GLU A 75 9.15 -5.01 2.06
CA GLU A 75 8.82 -6.21 2.82
C GLU A 75 9.32 -6.09 4.26
N ARG A 76 10.53 -5.57 4.43
CA ARG A 76 11.18 -5.36 5.74
C ARG A 76 12.06 -4.14 5.70
N CYS A 77 12.20 -3.50 6.83
CA CYS A 77 13.15 -2.42 7.03
C CYS A 77 13.38 -2.21 8.52
N THR A 78 14.41 -1.44 8.83
CA THR A 78 14.65 -0.94 10.19
C THR A 78 14.22 0.51 10.24
N ILE A 79 13.39 0.86 11.22
CA ILE A 79 12.91 2.23 11.39
C ILE A 79 12.93 2.58 12.87
N THR A 80 13.38 3.81 13.18
CA THR A 80 13.38 4.34 14.54
C THR A 80 12.15 5.23 14.72
N GLY A 81 11.21 4.77 15.54
CA GLY A 81 9.93 5.47 15.68
C GLY A 81 9.08 5.34 14.43
N ALA A 82 8.42 6.41 14.00
CA ALA A 82 7.54 6.43 12.83
C ALA A 82 8.07 7.31 11.69
N SER A 83 9.32 7.75 11.78
CA SER A 83 9.89 8.66 10.77
C SER A 83 10.35 7.92 9.52
N ASP A 84 9.85 8.32 8.36
CA ASP A 84 10.31 7.79 7.08
C ASP A 84 11.79 8.08 6.84
N ALA A 85 12.32 9.16 7.41
CA ALA A 85 13.74 9.52 7.27
C ALA A 85 14.68 8.53 7.98
N SER A 86 14.17 7.74 8.92
CA SER A 86 14.98 6.78 9.69
C SER A 86 15.00 5.38 9.08
N ILE A 87 14.41 5.18 7.90
CA ILE A 87 14.34 3.86 7.26
C ILE A 87 15.74 3.39 6.86
N ARG A 88 16.08 2.17 7.27
CA ARG A 88 17.37 1.52 7.02
C ARG A 88 17.14 0.05 6.69
N ASP A 89 18.16 -0.59 6.11
CA ASP A 89 18.20 -2.05 5.91
C ASP A 89 16.96 -2.54 5.15
N VAL A 90 16.65 -1.89 4.04
CA VAL A 90 15.43 -2.14 3.29
C VAL A 90 15.50 -3.47 2.52
N VAL A 91 14.40 -4.22 2.60
CA VAL A 91 14.14 -5.38 1.75
C VAL A 91 12.86 -5.08 0.99
N PRO A 92 12.93 -4.87 -0.33
CA PRO A 92 11.74 -4.51 -1.10
C PRO A 92 10.81 -5.69 -1.32
N ASN A 93 9.52 -5.41 -1.45
CA ASN A 93 8.57 -6.36 -1.99
C ASN A 93 8.81 -6.56 -3.50
N ASP A 94 8.41 -7.71 -4.03
CA ASP A 94 8.54 -8.01 -5.44
C ASP A 94 7.43 -7.33 -6.26
N ILE A 95 7.56 -6.03 -6.43
CA ILE A 95 6.56 -5.23 -7.16
C ILE A 95 6.48 -5.68 -8.62
N ALA A 96 7.63 -5.97 -9.25
CA ALA A 96 7.64 -6.45 -10.63
C ALA A 96 6.84 -7.75 -10.78
N GLY A 97 6.93 -8.65 -9.80
CA GLY A 97 6.14 -9.88 -9.80
C GLY A 97 4.64 -9.62 -9.72
N LEU A 98 4.22 -8.64 -8.92
CA LEU A 98 2.82 -8.25 -8.85
C LEU A 98 2.35 -7.65 -10.18
N LEU A 99 3.15 -6.78 -10.79
CA LEU A 99 2.82 -6.16 -12.08
C LEU A 99 2.66 -7.21 -13.19
N ALA A 100 3.32 -8.35 -13.06
CA ALA A 100 3.20 -9.45 -14.02
C ALA A 100 1.93 -10.29 -13.81
N LYS A 101 1.29 -10.20 -12.62
CA LYS A 101 0.13 -11.04 -12.26
C LYS A 101 -1.22 -10.36 -12.50
N ALA A 102 -1.23 -9.05 -12.73
CA ALA A 102 -2.47 -8.29 -12.92
C ALA A 102 -2.25 -7.23 -14.00
N PRO A 103 -3.32 -6.79 -14.70
CA PRO A 103 -3.17 -5.83 -15.80
C PRO A 103 -3.00 -4.39 -15.30
N ILE A 104 -2.04 -4.17 -14.42
CA ILE A 104 -1.79 -2.87 -13.79
C ILE A 104 -1.17 -1.92 -14.81
N GLU A 105 -1.81 -0.78 -15.02
CA GLU A 105 -1.42 0.23 -15.98
C GLU A 105 -0.76 1.46 -15.33
N ALA A 106 -0.99 1.65 -14.04
CA ALA A 106 -0.48 2.82 -13.32
C ALA A 106 -0.11 2.45 -11.88
N VAL A 107 0.92 3.10 -11.35
CA VAL A 107 1.35 2.96 -9.96
C VAL A 107 1.29 4.34 -9.31
N PHE A 108 0.51 4.45 -8.24
CA PHE A 108 0.37 5.66 -7.46
C PHE A 108 1.10 5.50 -6.15
N CYS A 109 2.20 6.23 -5.96
CA CYS A 109 2.96 6.18 -4.73
C CYS A 109 2.30 7.07 -3.68
N ASN A 110 1.90 6.48 -2.57
CA ASN A 110 1.26 7.18 -1.48
C ASN A 110 2.34 7.70 -0.52
N GLY A 111 2.78 8.93 -0.79
CA GLY A 111 3.80 9.61 -0.01
C GLY A 111 5.16 9.68 -0.67
N ALA A 112 5.98 10.64 -0.23
CA ALA A 112 7.28 10.91 -0.84
C ALA A 112 8.27 9.76 -0.65
N ALA A 113 8.24 9.09 0.50
CA ALA A 113 9.14 7.96 0.76
C ALA A 113 8.85 6.79 -0.17
N ALA A 114 7.58 6.47 -0.40
CA ALA A 114 7.19 5.40 -1.32
C ALA A 114 7.68 5.71 -2.74
N TYR A 115 7.47 6.95 -3.21
CA TYR A 115 7.91 7.37 -4.53
C TYR A 115 9.42 7.28 -4.69
N ARG A 116 10.16 7.80 -3.71
CA ARG A 116 11.62 7.81 -3.73
C ARG A 116 12.19 6.39 -3.80
N ILE A 117 11.68 5.49 -2.95
CA ILE A 117 12.17 4.12 -2.88
C ILE A 117 11.78 3.35 -4.12
N TYR A 118 10.53 3.47 -4.57
CA TYR A 118 10.05 2.76 -5.74
C TYR A 118 10.81 3.17 -7.02
N THR A 119 11.02 4.46 -7.24
CA THR A 119 11.75 4.93 -8.42
C THR A 119 13.21 4.47 -8.40
N LYS A 120 13.84 4.45 -7.24
CA LYS A 120 15.21 3.96 -7.09
C LYS A 120 15.30 2.47 -7.44
N LEU A 121 14.36 1.66 -6.98
CA LEU A 121 14.32 0.23 -7.31
C LEU A 121 14.04 0.00 -8.80
N SER A 122 13.15 0.77 -9.39
CA SER A 122 12.83 0.66 -10.82
C SER A 122 14.03 0.95 -11.70
N LEU A 123 14.86 1.93 -11.34
CA LEU A 123 16.07 2.25 -12.07
C LEU A 123 17.12 1.12 -12.03
N ILE A 124 17.14 0.35 -10.97
CA ILE A 124 18.07 -0.77 -10.84
C ILE A 124 17.66 -1.93 -11.76
N HIS A 125 16.37 -2.06 -12.08
CA HIS A 125 15.83 -3.18 -12.84
C HIS A 125 15.52 -2.87 -14.31
N ILE A 126 15.94 -1.72 -14.79
CA ILE A 126 15.78 -1.35 -16.20
C ILE A 126 16.86 -2.01 -17.08
#